data_0e39fb1944f9a6e0c6337ebd8c7f8c00
#
_entry.id   0e39fb1944f9a6e0c6337ebd8c7f8c00
#
_cell.length_a   1.000
_cell.length_b   1.000
_cell.length_c   1.000
_cell.angle_alpha   90.00
_cell.angle_beta   90.00
_cell.angle_gamma   90.00
#
_symmetry.space_group_name_H-M   'P 1'
#
loop_
_entity.id
_entity.type
_entity.pdbx_description
1 polymer ?
#
loop_
_entity_poly.entity_id
_entity_poly.type
_entity_poly.pdbx_seq_one_letter_code
_entity_poly.pdbx_strand_id
1 'polypeptide(L)'
;MTTDAFDDRAHAELLHLEDRLSALDPDDVEVSTAAGVLRLDLRDGTRVVINSHRAAGQIWMAAVATAWHFDPLPDGRWLASRTGEELRSTLVGLLHERVGVTVEL
;
A
#
# COMPACT_ATOMS: atom_id res chain seq x y z
N MET A 1 8.54 -13.56 -13.31
CA MET A 1 7.26 -12.90 -13.65
C MET A 1 7.48 -11.95 -14.81
N THR A 2 6.62 -12.00 -15.83
CA THR A 2 6.68 -11.07 -16.95
C THR A 2 6.22 -9.68 -16.49
N THR A 3 6.57 -8.64 -17.26
CA THR A 3 6.16 -7.27 -16.98
C THR A 3 4.63 -7.13 -16.97
N ASP A 4 3.93 -7.80 -17.90
CA ASP A 4 2.47 -7.77 -17.97
C ASP A 4 1.83 -8.47 -16.77
N ALA A 5 2.37 -9.61 -16.35
CA ALA A 5 1.87 -10.32 -15.17
C ALA A 5 2.10 -9.50 -13.89
N PHE A 6 3.24 -8.82 -13.80
CA PHE A 6 3.49 -7.89 -12.69
C PHE A 6 2.48 -6.74 -12.69
N ASP A 7 2.28 -6.09 -13.84
CA ASP A 7 1.35 -4.97 -13.96
C ASP A 7 -0.07 -5.37 -13.53
N ASP A 8 -0.54 -6.53 -13.97
CA ASP A 8 -1.87 -7.04 -13.62
C ASP A 8 -1.98 -7.27 -12.11
N ARG A 9 -0.97 -7.88 -11.49
CA ARG A 9 -0.96 -8.14 -10.05
C ARG A 9 -0.89 -6.84 -9.25
N ALA A 10 -0.01 -5.93 -9.63
CA ALA A 10 0.15 -4.65 -8.94
C ALA A 10 -1.13 -3.82 -9.05
N HIS A 11 -1.74 -3.78 -10.23
CA HIS A 11 -3.00 -3.05 -10.43
C HIS A 11 -4.12 -3.64 -9.58
N ALA A 12 -4.24 -4.95 -9.55
CA ALA A 12 -5.25 -5.63 -8.72
C ALA A 12 -5.04 -5.34 -7.23
N GLU A 13 -3.80 -5.34 -6.77
CA GLU A 13 -3.48 -5.02 -5.37
C GLU A 13 -3.84 -3.57 -5.01
N LEU A 14 -3.47 -2.63 -5.86
CA LEU A 14 -3.78 -1.21 -5.62
C LEU A 14 -5.29 -0.94 -5.64
N LEU A 15 -6.04 -1.58 -6.54
CA LEU A 15 -7.50 -1.49 -6.57
C LEU A 15 -8.11 -2.09 -5.30
N HIS A 16 -7.61 -3.22 -4.83
CA HIS A 16 -8.07 -3.85 -3.60
C HIS A 16 -7.86 -2.93 -2.39
N LEU A 17 -6.65 -2.35 -2.28
CA LEU A 17 -6.34 -1.41 -1.20
C LEU A 17 -7.23 -0.17 -1.27
N GLU A 18 -7.40 0.41 -2.45
CA GLU A 18 -8.28 1.56 -2.63
C GLU A 18 -9.71 1.25 -2.19
N ASP A 19 -10.24 0.11 -2.61
CA ASP A 19 -11.60 -0.30 -2.27
C ASP A 19 -11.78 -0.45 -0.76
N ARG A 20 -10.86 -1.18 -0.11
CA ARG A 20 -10.95 -1.43 1.33
C ARG A 20 -10.74 -0.16 2.16
N LEU A 21 -9.79 0.66 1.76
CA LEU A 21 -9.44 1.88 2.50
C LEU A 21 -10.48 2.99 2.31
N SER A 22 -11.11 3.07 1.14
CA SER A 22 -12.18 4.03 0.87
C SER A 22 -13.45 3.78 1.67
N ALA A 23 -13.60 2.59 2.25
CA ALA A 23 -14.70 2.26 3.15
C ALA A 23 -14.51 2.85 4.55
N LEU A 24 -13.31 3.33 4.88
CA LEU A 24 -13.04 3.97 6.16
C LEU A 24 -13.59 5.40 6.19
N ASP A 25 -13.74 5.95 7.40
CA ASP A 25 -14.15 7.34 7.57
C ASP A 25 -13.10 8.26 6.94
N PRO A 26 -13.48 9.09 5.95
CA PRO A 26 -12.52 10.01 5.31
C PRO A 26 -11.94 11.06 6.26
N ASP A 27 -12.56 11.31 7.40
CA ASP A 27 -11.98 12.17 8.44
C ASP A 27 -10.76 11.51 9.10
N ASP A 28 -10.69 10.19 9.11
CA ASP A 28 -9.55 9.43 9.63
C ASP A 28 -8.51 9.15 8.55
N VAL A 29 -8.96 8.69 7.38
CA VAL A 29 -8.10 8.31 6.25
C VAL A 29 -8.75 8.78 4.96
N GLU A 30 -8.18 9.82 4.37
CA GLU A 30 -8.64 10.32 3.07
C GLU A 30 -7.85 9.62 1.96
N VAL A 31 -8.56 8.94 1.07
CA VAL A 31 -7.98 8.15 -0.01
C VAL A 31 -8.12 8.89 -1.34
N SER A 32 -7.03 8.99 -2.07
CA SER A 32 -7.05 9.53 -3.44
C SER A 32 -6.14 8.72 -4.35
N THR A 33 -6.49 8.69 -5.64
CA THR A 33 -5.66 8.04 -6.66
C THR A 33 -5.47 9.00 -7.83
N ALA A 34 -4.25 9.00 -8.36
CA ALA A 34 -3.92 9.77 -9.55
C ALA A 34 -2.74 9.11 -10.25
N ALA A 35 -2.86 8.86 -11.56
CA ALA A 35 -1.77 8.33 -12.39
C ALA A 35 -1.14 7.05 -11.82
N GLY A 36 -1.95 6.14 -11.27
CA GLY A 36 -1.48 4.86 -10.72
C GLY A 36 -0.86 4.96 -9.33
N VAL A 37 -0.97 6.12 -8.68
CA VAL A 37 -0.47 6.34 -7.32
C VAL A 37 -1.64 6.39 -6.36
N LEU A 38 -1.60 5.54 -5.31
CA LEU A 38 -2.55 5.55 -4.22
C LEU A 38 -1.99 6.39 -3.09
N ARG A 39 -2.74 7.39 -2.67
CA ARG A 39 -2.33 8.30 -1.61
C ARG A 39 -3.33 8.29 -0.48
N LEU A 40 -2.82 8.19 0.74
CA LEU A 40 -3.61 8.26 1.96
C LEU A 40 -3.16 9.48 2.76
N ASP A 41 -4.10 10.34 3.14
CA ASP A 41 -3.86 11.43 4.06
C ASP A 41 -4.54 11.09 5.38
N LEU A 42 -3.75 10.89 6.42
CA LEU A 42 -4.24 10.47 7.73
C LEU A 42 -4.57 11.69 8.60
N ARG A 43 -5.49 11.50 9.56
CA ARG A 43 -5.94 12.56 10.46
C ARG A 43 -4.79 13.24 11.20
N ASP A 44 -3.72 12.51 11.54
CA ASP A 44 -2.55 13.04 12.25
C ASP A 44 -1.58 13.83 11.35
N GLY A 45 -1.90 13.99 10.06
CA GLY A 45 -1.05 14.67 9.09
C GLY A 45 -0.08 13.75 8.36
N THR A 46 -0.05 12.48 8.69
CA THR A 46 0.80 11.50 7.99
C THR A 46 0.27 11.29 6.57
N ARG A 47 1.18 11.29 5.61
CA ARG A 47 0.86 10.93 4.22
C ARG A 47 1.51 9.61 3.88
N VAL A 48 0.72 8.70 3.32
CA VAL A 48 1.19 7.42 2.82
C VAL A 48 1.02 7.43 1.30
N VAL A 49 2.07 7.05 0.59
CA VAL A 49 2.05 6.97 -0.88
C VAL A 49 2.43 5.56 -1.29
N ILE A 50 1.59 4.94 -2.11
CA ILE A 50 1.79 3.56 -2.58
C ILE A 50 1.68 3.56 -4.10
N ASN A 51 2.70 3.02 -4.77
CA ASN A 51 2.69 2.95 -6.23
C ASN A 51 3.44 1.72 -6.72
N SER A 52 3.05 1.25 -7.91
CA SER A 52 3.81 0.21 -8.59
C SER A 52 5.07 0.82 -9.21
N HIS A 53 6.19 0.10 -9.10
CA HIS A 53 7.44 0.46 -9.74
C HIS A 53 7.81 -0.64 -10.75
N ARG A 54 7.38 -0.45 -11.99
CA ARG A 54 7.45 -1.46 -13.03
C ARG A 54 8.88 -1.92 -13.33
N ALA A 55 9.81 -0.98 -13.42
CA ALA A 55 11.21 -1.29 -13.73
C ALA A 55 11.85 -2.20 -12.68
N ALA A 56 11.46 -2.05 -11.42
CA ALA A 56 11.97 -2.88 -10.33
C ALA A 56 11.11 -4.14 -10.11
N GLY A 57 9.91 -4.21 -10.67
CA GLY A 57 8.96 -5.31 -10.41
C GLY A 57 8.48 -5.31 -8.97
N GLN A 58 8.26 -4.15 -8.38
CA GLN A 58 7.92 -3.99 -6.96
C GLN A 58 6.76 -3.01 -6.77
N ILE A 59 6.08 -3.12 -5.63
CA ILE A 59 5.23 -2.04 -5.12
C ILE A 59 6.04 -1.29 -4.07
N TRP A 60 6.09 0.02 -4.19
CA TRP A 60 6.78 0.91 -3.27
C TRP A 60 5.78 1.66 -2.42
N MET A 61 6.08 1.75 -1.11
CA MET A 61 5.30 2.52 -0.16
C MET A 61 6.22 3.44 0.63
N ALA A 62 5.78 4.67 0.85
CA ALA A 62 6.52 5.63 1.68
C ALA A 62 5.57 6.26 2.70
N ALA A 63 6.02 6.39 3.93
CA ALA A 63 5.30 7.05 5.01
C ALA A 63 6.28 7.61 6.01
N VAL A 64 6.09 8.87 6.43
CA VAL A 64 6.98 9.58 7.36
C VAL A 64 8.40 9.62 6.78
N ALA A 65 9.36 8.95 7.44
CA ALA A 65 10.75 8.86 6.99
C ALA A 65 11.13 7.45 6.53
N THR A 66 10.16 6.58 6.33
CA THR A 66 10.38 5.17 5.97
C THR A 66 9.85 4.90 4.57
N ALA A 67 10.59 4.09 3.82
CA ALA A 67 10.16 3.58 2.53
C ALA A 67 10.30 2.06 2.51
N TRP A 68 9.33 1.40 1.88
CA TRP A 68 9.31 -0.06 1.71
C TRP A 68 9.24 -0.39 0.24
N HIS A 69 9.98 -1.43 -0.17
CA HIS A 69 9.95 -1.98 -1.51
C HIS A 69 9.48 -3.43 -1.40
N PHE A 70 8.28 -3.73 -1.89
CA PHE A 70 7.66 -5.04 -1.75
C PHE A 70 7.76 -5.84 -3.04
N ASP A 71 8.30 -7.05 -2.93
CA ASP A 71 8.36 -8.01 -4.02
C ASP A 71 7.12 -8.89 -4.03
N PRO A 72 6.60 -9.27 -5.22
CA PRO A 72 5.47 -10.18 -5.32
C PRO A 72 5.89 -11.61 -4.98
N LEU A 73 5.10 -12.29 -4.13
CA LEU A 73 5.30 -13.68 -3.80
C LEU A 73 4.32 -14.57 -4.60
N PRO A 74 4.66 -15.85 -4.80
CA PRO A 74 3.78 -16.77 -5.53
C PRO A 74 2.40 -16.96 -4.89
N ASP A 75 2.27 -16.75 -3.57
CA ASP A 75 1.02 -16.90 -2.84
C ASP A 75 0.11 -15.67 -2.88
N GLY A 76 0.50 -14.65 -3.61
CA GLY A 76 -0.28 -13.42 -3.76
C GLY A 76 0.09 -12.29 -2.83
N ARG A 77 0.94 -12.53 -1.84
CA ARG A 77 1.42 -11.49 -0.93
C ARG A 77 2.52 -10.66 -1.57
N TRP A 78 2.82 -9.52 -0.94
CA TRP A 78 3.90 -8.62 -1.33
C TRP A 78 4.81 -8.44 -0.13
N LEU A 79 6.07 -8.82 -0.26
CA LEU A 79 7.02 -8.88 0.87
C LEU A 79 8.21 -7.97 0.64
N ALA A 80 8.54 -7.15 1.66
CA ALA A 80 9.78 -6.39 1.69
C ALA A 80 10.91 -7.32 2.12
N SER A 81 11.71 -7.82 1.17
CA SER A 81 12.77 -8.79 1.45
C SER A 81 13.80 -8.27 2.45
N ARG A 82 14.00 -6.97 2.48
CA ARG A 82 14.96 -6.32 3.37
C ARG A 82 14.57 -6.42 4.85
N THR A 83 13.28 -6.36 5.16
CA THR A 83 12.77 -6.32 6.53
C THR A 83 11.91 -7.52 6.90
N GLY A 84 11.42 -8.26 5.92
CA GLY A 84 10.47 -9.35 6.14
C GLY A 84 9.03 -8.88 6.35
N GLU A 85 8.77 -7.58 6.21
CA GLU A 85 7.42 -7.03 6.37
C GLU A 85 6.57 -7.28 5.12
N GLU A 86 5.27 -7.50 5.32
CA GLU A 86 4.31 -7.72 4.25
C GLU A 86 3.45 -6.47 4.08
N LEU A 87 3.10 -6.13 2.83
CA LEU A 87 2.45 -4.86 2.47
C LEU A 87 1.18 -4.59 3.28
N ARG A 88 0.22 -5.52 3.26
CA ARG A 88 -1.07 -5.30 3.92
C ARG A 88 -0.92 -5.21 5.45
N SER A 89 -0.12 -6.09 6.03
CA SER A 89 0.13 -6.10 7.48
C SER A 89 0.83 -4.82 7.94
N THR A 90 1.78 -4.34 7.15
CA THR A 90 2.49 -3.09 7.43
C THR A 90 1.52 -1.92 7.41
N LEU A 91 0.64 -1.87 6.40
CA LEU A 91 -0.33 -0.80 6.27
C LEU A 91 -1.38 -0.84 7.38
N VAL A 92 -1.89 -2.03 7.74
CA VAL A 92 -2.82 -2.21 8.87
C VAL A 92 -2.20 -1.69 10.16
N GLY A 93 -0.95 -2.07 10.43
CA GLY A 93 -0.23 -1.62 11.63
C GLY A 93 -0.01 -0.11 11.66
N LEU A 94 0.33 0.48 10.51
CA LEU A 94 0.55 1.91 10.38
C LEU A 94 -0.74 2.71 10.68
N LEU A 95 -1.86 2.30 10.14
CA LEU A 95 -3.14 2.98 10.37
C LEU A 95 -3.58 2.86 11.83
N HIS A 96 -3.41 1.70 12.43
CA HIS A 96 -3.73 1.49 13.84
C HIS A 96 -2.84 2.36 14.75
N GLU A 97 -1.55 2.38 14.49
CA GLU A 97 -0.59 3.16 15.27
C GLU A 97 -0.82 4.65 15.16
N ARG A 98 -1.08 5.15 13.93
CA ARG A 98 -1.15 6.59 13.67
C ARG A 98 -2.51 7.21 14.00
N VAL A 99 -3.60 6.54 13.71
CA VAL A 99 -4.95 7.11 13.87
C VAL A 99 -5.91 6.19 14.61
N GLY A 100 -5.44 5.07 15.16
CA GLY A 100 -6.27 4.17 15.93
C GLY A 100 -7.33 3.42 15.12
N VAL A 101 -7.19 3.40 13.80
CA VAL A 101 -8.15 2.74 12.91
C VAL A 101 -7.81 1.27 12.78
N THR A 102 -8.80 0.40 12.93
CA THR A 102 -8.70 -1.02 12.67
C THR A 102 -9.31 -1.32 11.31
N VAL A 103 -8.56 -1.93 10.43
CA VAL A 103 -9.00 -2.28 9.09
C VAL A 103 -8.52 -3.67 8.71
N GLU A 104 -9.31 -4.39 7.93
CA GLU A 104 -8.93 -5.67 7.33
C GLU A 104 -8.68 -5.46 5.84
N LEU A 105 -7.51 -5.82 5.37
CA LEU A 105 -7.10 -5.76 3.99
C LEU A 105 -6.92 -7.18 3.42
#